data_30536d0bf4f918b633debba42c3b4e71
#
_entry.id   30536d0bf4f918b633debba42c3b4e71
#
_cell.length_a   1.000
_cell.length_b   1.000
_cell.length_c   1.000
_cell.angle_alpha   90.00
_cell.angle_beta   90.00
_cell.angle_gamma   90.00
#
_symmetry.space_group_name_H-M   'P 1'
#
loop_
_entity.id
_entity.type
_entity.pdbx_description
1 polymer ?
#
loop_
_entity_poly.entity_id
_entity_poly.type
_entity_poly.pdbx_seq_one_letter_code
_entity_poly.pdbx_strand_id
1 'polypeptide(L)'
;TAVTDAEYAEIEQLARDPRVVAVGETGLDHYWDYSPWDAQERAFRWHIDLAKRLGKPLMIHDRDAHDDVLRVLDEEGAPPAVVFHCFSGDAAMARTCVDAGYVLSFAGPVTFKNAAELRAAAALVPDGQLLVETDAPFLTPHPHRGRANEPYCLPWTVRALAHVRGKPVERVADSARRTAEEVFALPSAADAPSPGAGGARST
;
A
#
# COMPACT_ATOMS: atom_id res chain seq x y z
N THR A 1 3.59 -7.23 -21.82
CA THR A 1 4.98 -7.39 -22.31
C THR A 1 5.83 -7.94 -21.16
N ALA A 2 6.71 -8.92 -21.42
CA ALA A 2 7.61 -9.43 -20.39
C ALA A 2 8.73 -8.40 -20.11
N VAL A 3 9.12 -8.27 -18.85
CA VAL A 3 10.27 -7.44 -18.43
C VAL A 3 11.56 -8.08 -18.93
N THR A 4 12.48 -7.26 -19.44
CA THR A 4 13.80 -7.69 -19.92
C THR A 4 14.84 -7.68 -18.80
N ASP A 5 15.95 -8.41 -18.98
CA ASP A 5 17.05 -8.43 -17.99
C ASP A 5 17.65 -7.03 -17.76
N ALA A 6 17.67 -6.19 -18.79
CA ALA A 6 18.16 -4.81 -18.68
C ALA A 6 17.23 -3.96 -17.79
N GLU A 7 15.91 -4.11 -17.93
CA GLU A 7 14.92 -3.42 -17.11
C GLU A 7 14.98 -3.90 -15.64
N TYR A 8 15.16 -5.21 -15.42
CA TYR A 8 15.40 -5.73 -14.07
C TYR A 8 16.66 -5.15 -13.42
N ALA A 9 17.76 -5.05 -14.18
CA ALA A 9 19.00 -4.45 -13.67
C ALA A 9 18.83 -2.96 -13.33
N GLU A 10 18.07 -2.22 -14.12
CA GLU A 10 17.76 -0.80 -13.85
C GLU A 10 16.88 -0.66 -12.58
N ILE A 11 15.84 -1.48 -12.44
CA ILE A 11 14.99 -1.50 -11.24
C ILE A 11 15.83 -1.81 -10.00
N GLU A 12 16.70 -2.82 -10.07
CA GLU A 12 17.58 -3.15 -8.94
C GLU A 12 18.51 -1.99 -8.58
N GLN A 13 19.09 -1.33 -9.56
CA GLN A 13 19.95 -0.16 -9.35
C GLN A 13 19.18 0.97 -8.65
N LEU A 14 17.98 1.30 -9.14
CA LEU A 14 17.11 2.31 -8.54
C LEU A 14 16.69 1.93 -7.12
N ALA A 15 16.34 0.68 -6.89
CA ALA A 15 15.92 0.17 -5.58
C ALA A 15 17.01 0.26 -4.50
N ARG A 16 18.29 0.38 -4.87
CA ARG A 16 19.42 0.57 -3.94
C ARG A 16 19.54 2.00 -3.43
N ASP A 17 18.93 2.98 -4.08
CA ASP A 17 18.93 4.36 -3.60
C ASP A 17 18.28 4.44 -2.20
N PRO A 18 18.91 5.13 -1.22
CA PRO A 18 18.36 5.23 0.13
C PRO A 18 17.03 6.00 0.21
N ARG A 19 16.67 6.78 -0.81
CA ARG A 19 15.37 7.44 -0.90
C ARG A 19 14.25 6.50 -1.34
N VAL A 20 14.57 5.35 -1.90
CA VAL A 20 13.60 4.31 -2.26
C VAL A 20 13.30 3.49 -1.01
N VAL A 21 12.10 3.61 -0.48
CA VAL A 21 11.68 3.01 0.80
C VAL A 21 10.93 1.69 0.64
N ALA A 22 10.55 1.31 -0.58
CA ALA A 22 9.86 0.05 -0.87
C ALA A 22 10.18 -0.42 -2.29
N VAL A 23 10.01 -1.72 -2.55
CA VAL A 23 10.00 -2.32 -3.88
C VAL A 23 8.54 -2.46 -4.32
N GLY A 24 8.20 -1.97 -5.50
CA GLY A 24 6.84 -2.03 -6.02
C GLY A 24 6.50 -0.81 -6.88
N GLU A 25 5.31 -0.74 -7.41
CA GLU A 25 4.21 -1.68 -7.27
C GLU A 25 4.47 -2.91 -8.13
N THR A 26 4.19 -4.11 -7.59
CA THR A 26 4.36 -5.40 -8.26
C THR A 26 3.28 -6.37 -7.80
N GLY A 27 2.99 -7.41 -8.55
CA GLY A 27 1.97 -8.38 -8.18
C GLY A 27 1.26 -8.98 -9.39
N LEU A 28 -0.03 -9.30 -9.21
CA LEU A 28 -0.82 -9.98 -10.24
C LEU A 28 -2.13 -9.22 -10.52
N ASP A 29 -2.46 -9.09 -11.80
CA ASP A 29 -3.71 -8.50 -12.27
C ASP A 29 -4.35 -9.48 -13.27
N HIS A 30 -5.44 -10.13 -12.85
CA HIS A 30 -6.21 -11.03 -13.71
C HIS A 30 -7.39 -10.33 -14.39
N TYR A 31 -7.62 -9.06 -14.09
CA TYR A 31 -8.66 -8.26 -14.75
C TYR A 31 -8.20 -7.74 -16.12
N TRP A 32 -6.93 -7.28 -16.21
CA TRP A 32 -6.36 -6.77 -17.45
C TRP A 32 -5.46 -7.80 -18.12
N ASP A 33 -5.52 -7.91 -19.43
CA ASP A 33 -4.71 -8.82 -20.25
C ASP A 33 -3.49 -8.15 -20.91
N TYR A 34 -2.98 -7.06 -20.30
CA TYR A 34 -1.83 -6.31 -20.82
C TYR A 34 -0.52 -7.11 -20.81
N SER A 35 -0.41 -8.08 -19.94
CA SER A 35 0.74 -8.96 -19.82
C SER A 35 0.30 -10.40 -19.52
N PRO A 36 0.94 -11.42 -20.14
CA PRO A 36 0.63 -12.81 -19.84
C PRO A 36 0.84 -13.13 -18.33
N TRP A 37 -0.02 -13.95 -17.76
CA TRP A 37 -0.01 -14.27 -16.33
C TRP A 37 1.30 -14.89 -15.88
N ASP A 38 1.92 -15.76 -16.70
CA ASP A 38 3.23 -16.34 -16.40
C ASP A 38 4.36 -15.31 -16.39
N ALA A 39 4.24 -14.24 -17.19
CA ALA A 39 5.18 -13.13 -17.17
C ALA A 39 4.98 -12.24 -15.93
N GLN A 40 3.72 -12.02 -15.51
CA GLN A 40 3.40 -11.31 -14.28
C GLN A 40 3.95 -12.08 -13.07
N GLU A 41 3.71 -13.39 -12.99
CA GLU A 41 4.18 -14.22 -11.87
C GLU A 41 5.72 -14.26 -11.80
N ARG A 42 6.42 -14.40 -12.93
CA ARG A 42 7.90 -14.33 -12.95
C ARG A 42 8.41 -12.98 -12.44
N ALA A 43 7.79 -11.88 -12.86
CA ALA A 43 8.18 -10.55 -12.40
C ALA A 43 7.88 -10.38 -10.91
N PHE A 44 6.73 -10.86 -10.43
CA PHE A 44 6.36 -10.80 -9.02
C PHE A 44 7.36 -11.57 -8.13
N ARG A 45 7.71 -12.81 -8.50
CA ARG A 45 8.74 -13.62 -7.80
C ARG A 45 10.08 -12.90 -7.75
N TRP A 46 10.51 -12.31 -8.88
CA TRP A 46 11.75 -11.54 -8.93
C TRP A 46 11.74 -10.33 -7.97
N HIS A 47 10.62 -9.60 -7.89
CA HIS A 47 10.50 -8.46 -6.98
C HIS A 47 10.44 -8.89 -5.50
N ILE A 48 9.85 -10.04 -5.20
CA ILE A 48 9.90 -10.63 -3.84
C ILE A 48 11.36 -10.89 -3.46
N ASP A 49 12.14 -11.55 -4.33
CA ASP A 49 13.57 -11.78 -4.10
C ASP A 49 14.35 -10.48 -3.93
N LEU A 50 14.10 -9.48 -4.79
CA LEU A 50 14.75 -8.17 -4.69
C LEU A 50 14.44 -7.50 -3.34
N ALA A 51 13.18 -7.48 -2.92
CA ALA A 51 12.77 -6.89 -1.64
C ALA A 51 13.48 -7.58 -0.46
N LYS A 52 13.57 -8.92 -0.48
CA LYS A 52 14.29 -9.71 0.53
C LYS A 52 15.79 -9.38 0.55
N ARG A 53 16.44 -9.36 -0.61
CA ARG A 53 17.89 -9.03 -0.72
C ARG A 53 18.21 -7.63 -0.24
N LEU A 54 17.31 -6.67 -0.45
CA LEU A 54 17.51 -5.29 -0.06
C LEU A 54 16.96 -4.97 1.34
N GLY A 55 16.26 -5.90 1.99
CA GLY A 55 15.61 -5.68 3.29
C GLY A 55 14.53 -4.59 3.24
N LYS A 56 13.87 -4.40 2.10
CA LYS A 56 12.85 -3.38 1.87
C LYS A 56 11.45 -3.96 1.88
N PRO A 57 10.42 -3.18 2.29
CA PRO A 57 9.03 -3.56 2.11
C PRO A 57 8.68 -3.85 0.65
N LEU A 58 7.75 -4.79 0.45
CA LEU A 58 7.16 -5.09 -0.86
C LEU A 58 5.76 -4.47 -0.94
N MET A 59 5.52 -3.63 -1.94
CA MET A 59 4.21 -3.05 -2.24
C MET A 59 3.53 -3.88 -3.32
N ILE A 60 2.37 -4.49 -3.00
CA ILE A 60 1.69 -5.45 -3.86
C ILE A 60 0.45 -4.87 -4.50
N HIS A 61 0.37 -4.97 -5.82
CA HIS A 61 -0.84 -4.87 -6.61
C HIS A 61 -1.54 -6.23 -6.68
N ASP A 62 -2.82 -6.26 -6.37
CA ASP A 62 -3.64 -7.47 -6.42
C ASP A 62 -5.03 -7.14 -6.96
N ARG A 63 -5.32 -7.65 -8.15
CA ARG A 63 -6.63 -7.47 -8.77
C ARG A 63 -7.15 -8.77 -9.36
N ASP A 64 -8.23 -9.30 -8.76
CA ASP A 64 -8.86 -10.58 -9.14
C ASP A 64 -7.88 -11.77 -9.12
N ALA A 65 -6.77 -11.66 -8.32
CA ALA A 65 -5.66 -12.61 -8.27
C ALA A 65 -5.30 -13.05 -6.83
N HIS A 66 -6.19 -12.86 -5.87
CA HIS A 66 -5.95 -13.00 -4.43
C HIS A 66 -5.25 -14.30 -4.03
N ASP A 67 -5.80 -15.43 -4.48
CA ASP A 67 -5.27 -16.77 -4.13
C ASP A 67 -3.87 -16.98 -4.72
N ASP A 68 -3.63 -16.53 -5.95
CA ASP A 68 -2.33 -16.65 -6.61
C ASP A 68 -1.28 -15.75 -5.96
N VAL A 69 -1.63 -14.53 -5.57
CA VAL A 69 -0.72 -13.62 -4.83
C VAL A 69 -0.31 -14.25 -3.51
N LEU A 70 -1.27 -14.76 -2.72
CA LEU A 70 -0.99 -15.41 -1.44
C LEU A 70 -0.16 -16.68 -1.62
N ARG A 71 -0.46 -17.51 -2.62
CA ARG A 71 0.31 -18.70 -2.98
C ARG A 71 1.75 -18.35 -3.30
N VAL A 72 1.99 -17.36 -4.16
CA VAL A 72 3.36 -16.98 -4.55
C VAL A 72 4.13 -16.43 -3.34
N LEU A 73 3.50 -15.66 -2.46
CA LEU A 73 4.13 -15.18 -1.22
C LEU A 73 4.51 -16.33 -0.27
N ASP A 74 3.68 -17.36 -0.16
CA ASP A 74 3.96 -18.54 0.65
C ASP A 74 5.11 -19.37 0.06
N GLU A 75 5.09 -19.60 -1.25
CA GLU A 75 6.13 -20.36 -1.98
C GLU A 75 7.50 -19.69 -1.91
N GLU A 76 7.57 -18.37 -2.10
CA GLU A 76 8.83 -17.61 -2.07
C GLU A 76 9.29 -17.25 -0.66
N GLY A 77 8.40 -17.24 0.31
CA GLY A 77 8.61 -16.64 1.64
C GLY A 77 8.61 -15.13 1.61
N ALA A 78 7.78 -14.52 2.44
CA ALA A 78 7.54 -13.08 2.47
C ALA A 78 8.81 -12.26 2.80
N PRO A 79 8.97 -11.05 2.21
CA PRO A 79 9.96 -10.07 2.64
C PRO A 79 9.68 -9.56 4.07
N PRO A 80 10.59 -8.74 4.67
CA PRO A 80 10.43 -8.23 6.03
C PRO A 80 9.11 -7.49 6.31
N ALA A 81 8.56 -6.82 5.30
CA ALA A 81 7.24 -6.21 5.34
C ALA A 81 6.53 -6.35 3.99
N VAL A 82 5.24 -6.67 4.03
CA VAL A 82 4.37 -6.79 2.85
C VAL A 82 3.21 -5.82 3.00
N VAL A 83 2.98 -5.00 1.99
CA VAL A 83 1.87 -4.06 1.92
C VAL A 83 1.00 -4.39 0.72
N PHE A 84 -0.25 -4.75 0.95
CA PHE A 84 -1.26 -4.80 -0.11
C PHE A 84 -1.74 -3.38 -0.38
N HIS A 85 -1.30 -2.83 -1.48
CA HIS A 85 -1.75 -1.53 -1.99
C HIS A 85 -3.20 -1.63 -2.45
N CYS A 86 -3.97 -0.59 -2.23
CA CYS A 86 -5.37 -0.48 -2.68
C CYS A 86 -6.18 -1.77 -2.43
N PHE A 87 -6.08 -2.33 -1.22
CA PHE A 87 -6.67 -3.62 -0.85
C PHE A 87 -8.11 -3.75 -1.34
N SER A 88 -8.40 -4.83 -2.06
CA SER A 88 -9.69 -5.09 -2.70
C SER A 88 -10.35 -6.41 -2.27
N GLY A 89 -9.70 -7.17 -1.38
CA GLY A 89 -10.20 -8.44 -0.87
C GLY A 89 -11.36 -8.30 0.13
N ASP A 90 -11.92 -9.44 0.48
CA ASP A 90 -12.98 -9.57 1.47
C ASP A 90 -12.43 -9.74 2.91
N ALA A 91 -13.34 -9.99 3.85
CA ALA A 91 -13.00 -10.21 5.26
C ALA A 91 -12.18 -11.50 5.50
N ALA A 92 -12.33 -12.53 4.66
CA ALA A 92 -11.58 -13.78 4.80
C ALA A 92 -10.12 -13.58 4.38
N MET A 93 -9.90 -12.95 3.22
CA MET A 93 -8.57 -12.57 2.76
C MET A 93 -7.89 -11.60 3.74
N ALA A 94 -8.62 -10.62 4.27
CA ALA A 94 -8.07 -9.68 5.25
C ALA A 94 -7.57 -10.40 6.51
N ARG A 95 -8.28 -11.43 7.02
CA ARG A 95 -7.81 -12.25 8.16
C ARG A 95 -6.53 -12.99 7.81
N THR A 96 -6.48 -13.66 6.65
CA THR A 96 -5.26 -14.34 6.19
C THR A 96 -4.06 -13.40 6.14
N CYS A 97 -4.24 -12.20 5.58
CA CYS A 97 -3.19 -11.19 5.51
C CYS A 97 -2.77 -10.69 6.90
N VAL A 98 -3.75 -10.43 7.79
CA VAL A 98 -3.49 -9.98 9.17
C VAL A 98 -2.73 -11.04 9.97
N ASP A 99 -3.14 -12.30 9.87
CA ASP A 99 -2.49 -13.43 10.56
C ASP A 99 -1.06 -13.65 10.06
N ALA A 100 -0.80 -13.37 8.79
CA ALA A 100 0.54 -13.37 8.19
C ALA A 100 1.39 -12.13 8.54
N GLY A 101 0.84 -11.16 9.25
CA GLY A 101 1.55 -9.90 9.59
C GLY A 101 1.59 -8.87 8.47
N TYR A 102 0.83 -9.04 7.41
CA TYR A 102 0.79 -8.11 6.28
C TYR A 102 0.01 -6.84 6.59
N VAL A 103 0.36 -5.76 5.91
CA VAL A 103 -0.27 -4.45 6.06
C VAL A 103 -1.21 -4.19 4.89
N LEU A 104 -2.41 -3.73 5.19
CA LEU A 104 -3.46 -3.49 4.19
C LEU A 104 -3.70 -1.98 4.05
N SER A 105 -3.52 -1.47 2.83
CA SER A 105 -3.73 -0.07 2.49
C SER A 105 -5.09 0.13 1.83
N PHE A 106 -5.89 1.05 2.35
CA PHE A 106 -7.24 1.31 1.88
C PHE A 106 -7.32 2.65 1.15
N ALA A 107 -7.89 2.60 -0.06
CA ALA A 107 -8.12 3.76 -0.91
C ALA A 107 -9.60 4.19 -0.95
N GLY A 108 -9.93 5.10 -1.85
CA GLY A 108 -11.27 5.65 -2.03
C GLY A 108 -12.42 4.65 -2.12
N PRO A 109 -12.25 3.42 -2.65
CA PRO A 109 -13.31 2.40 -2.74
C PRO A 109 -14.04 2.11 -1.41
N VAL A 110 -13.40 2.22 -0.25
CA VAL A 110 -14.04 2.00 1.04
C VAL A 110 -15.25 2.94 1.26
N THR A 111 -15.28 4.10 0.56
CA THR A 111 -16.37 5.07 0.59
C THR A 111 -17.53 4.73 -0.37
N PHE A 112 -17.38 3.72 -1.26
CA PHE A 112 -18.37 3.44 -2.29
C PHE A 112 -19.56 2.70 -1.72
N LYS A 113 -20.75 2.95 -2.30
CA LYS A 113 -22.01 2.36 -1.80
C LYS A 113 -21.99 0.83 -1.81
N ASN A 114 -21.42 0.23 -2.86
CA ASN A 114 -21.35 -1.21 -3.08
C ASN A 114 -20.13 -1.90 -2.42
N ALA A 115 -19.37 -1.23 -1.55
CA ALA A 115 -18.16 -1.76 -0.94
C ALA A 115 -18.40 -2.35 0.47
N ALA A 116 -19.49 -3.08 0.69
CA ALA A 116 -19.81 -3.64 1.99
C ALA A 116 -18.76 -4.67 2.47
N GLU A 117 -18.28 -5.53 1.59
CA GLU A 117 -17.26 -6.55 1.89
C GLU A 117 -15.92 -5.91 2.23
N LEU A 118 -15.49 -4.91 1.45
CA LEU A 118 -14.28 -4.15 1.73
C LEU A 118 -14.34 -3.42 3.09
N ARG A 119 -15.51 -2.87 3.45
CA ARG A 119 -15.71 -2.29 4.78
C ARG A 119 -15.66 -3.32 5.90
N ALA A 120 -16.22 -4.53 5.67
CA ALA A 120 -16.09 -5.62 6.62
C ALA A 120 -14.62 -6.05 6.80
N ALA A 121 -13.84 -6.10 5.73
CA ALA A 121 -12.41 -6.31 5.78
C ALA A 121 -11.70 -5.21 6.60
N ALA A 122 -11.93 -3.94 6.29
CA ALA A 122 -11.33 -2.80 6.99
C ALA A 122 -11.64 -2.74 8.50
N ALA A 123 -12.80 -3.25 8.92
CA ALA A 123 -13.17 -3.33 10.33
C ALA A 123 -12.31 -4.32 11.13
N LEU A 124 -11.76 -5.34 10.49
CA LEU A 124 -10.98 -6.42 11.12
C LEU A 124 -9.50 -6.06 11.30
N VAL A 125 -8.96 -5.18 10.43
CA VAL A 125 -7.52 -4.92 10.39
C VAL A 125 -7.06 -4.20 11.65
N PRO A 126 -6.02 -4.68 12.36
CA PRO A 126 -5.44 -3.98 13.52
C PRO A 126 -4.88 -2.60 13.15
N ASP A 127 -4.77 -1.71 14.14
CA ASP A 127 -4.26 -0.35 13.91
C ASP A 127 -2.83 -0.34 13.31
N GLY A 128 -1.94 -1.23 13.76
CA GLY A 128 -0.56 -1.33 13.26
C GLY A 128 -0.41 -2.05 11.91
N GLN A 129 -1.50 -2.50 11.29
CA GLN A 129 -1.49 -3.16 9.98
C GLN A 129 -2.39 -2.44 8.97
N LEU A 130 -2.81 -1.20 9.26
CA LEU A 130 -3.69 -0.42 8.40
C LEU A 130 -2.96 0.80 7.87
N LEU A 131 -3.02 0.98 6.54
CA LEU A 131 -2.61 2.18 5.83
C LEU A 131 -3.79 2.82 5.10
N VAL A 132 -3.59 4.05 4.68
CA VAL A 132 -4.55 4.82 3.90
C VAL A 132 -3.82 5.49 2.75
N GLU A 133 -4.41 5.41 1.56
CA GLU A 133 -3.86 5.97 0.33
C GLU A 133 -4.93 6.62 -0.54
N THR A 134 -4.52 7.26 -1.62
CA THR A 134 -5.43 7.85 -2.60
C THR A 134 -5.61 7.00 -3.84
N ASP A 135 -4.56 6.38 -4.33
CA ASP A 135 -4.45 5.80 -5.68
C ASP A 135 -4.71 6.84 -6.80
N ALA A 136 -4.32 8.08 -6.53
CA ALA A 136 -4.51 9.19 -7.49
C ALA A 136 -3.75 8.93 -8.80
N PRO A 137 -4.36 9.26 -9.95
CA PRO A 137 -5.59 10.05 -10.16
C PRO A 137 -6.89 9.24 -10.15
N PHE A 138 -6.85 7.97 -9.77
CA PHE A 138 -7.96 7.02 -9.80
C PHE A 138 -8.73 6.96 -8.48
N LEU A 139 -9.84 6.21 -8.45
CA LEU A 139 -10.58 5.77 -7.27
C LEU A 139 -11.03 6.89 -6.33
N THR A 140 -11.36 8.06 -6.86
CA THR A 140 -11.78 9.25 -6.09
C THR A 140 -12.87 8.89 -5.07
N PRO A 141 -12.70 9.20 -3.77
CA PRO A 141 -13.68 8.88 -2.75
C PRO A 141 -14.95 9.74 -2.86
N HIS A 142 -16.06 9.25 -2.27
CA HIS A 142 -17.22 10.11 -2.03
C HIS A 142 -16.86 11.25 -1.06
N PRO A 143 -17.39 12.49 -1.29
CA PRO A 143 -18.40 12.88 -2.29
C PRO A 143 -17.82 13.31 -3.64
N HIS A 144 -16.54 13.14 -3.89
CA HIS A 144 -15.85 13.71 -5.05
C HIS A 144 -15.83 12.78 -6.28
N ARG A 145 -16.62 11.70 -6.29
CA ARG A 145 -16.74 10.77 -7.43
C ARG A 145 -16.94 11.48 -8.76
N GLY A 146 -16.31 10.95 -9.83
CA GLY A 146 -16.41 11.52 -11.19
C GLY A 146 -15.40 12.64 -11.50
N ARG A 147 -14.52 12.98 -10.55
CA ARG A 147 -13.39 13.89 -10.74
C ARG A 147 -12.07 13.11 -10.63
N ALA A 148 -10.97 13.67 -11.13
CA ALA A 148 -9.64 13.15 -10.85
C ALA A 148 -9.39 13.15 -9.34
N ASN A 149 -8.76 12.08 -8.85
CA ASN A 149 -8.37 11.99 -7.45
C ASN A 149 -7.07 12.76 -7.22
N GLU A 150 -6.95 13.34 -6.05
CA GLU A 150 -5.78 14.13 -5.64
C GLU A 150 -5.49 13.90 -4.15
N PRO A 151 -4.28 14.20 -3.67
CA PRO A 151 -3.89 13.96 -2.26
C PRO A 151 -4.83 14.60 -1.23
N TYR A 152 -5.45 15.75 -1.54
CA TYR A 152 -6.41 16.39 -0.64
C TYR A 152 -7.70 15.60 -0.40
N CYS A 153 -7.96 14.56 -1.21
CA CYS A 153 -9.10 13.66 -1.04
C CYS A 153 -8.86 12.58 0.04
N LEU A 154 -7.62 12.37 0.48
CA LEU A 154 -7.26 11.37 1.50
C LEU A 154 -8.12 11.46 2.79
N PRO A 155 -8.44 12.65 3.34
CA PRO A 155 -9.27 12.76 4.54
C PRO A 155 -10.65 12.12 4.43
N TRP A 156 -11.22 11.97 3.24
CA TRP A 156 -12.51 11.32 3.06
C TRP A 156 -12.42 9.80 3.26
N THR A 157 -11.33 9.19 2.78
CA THR A 157 -11.03 7.78 3.03
C THR A 157 -10.81 7.54 4.53
N VAL A 158 -10.04 8.40 5.21
CA VAL A 158 -9.81 8.32 6.66
C VAL A 158 -11.12 8.41 7.45
N ARG A 159 -12.02 9.34 7.10
CA ARG A 159 -13.34 9.48 7.76
C ARG A 159 -14.21 8.24 7.56
N ALA A 160 -14.20 7.66 6.35
CA ALA A 160 -14.93 6.42 6.08
C ALA A 160 -14.41 5.25 6.94
N LEU A 161 -13.10 5.09 7.02
CA LEU A 161 -12.46 4.08 7.85
C LEU A 161 -12.77 4.30 9.35
N ALA A 162 -12.73 5.54 9.82
CA ALA A 162 -13.08 5.90 11.18
C ALA A 162 -14.52 5.49 11.52
N HIS A 163 -15.46 5.80 10.63
CA HIS A 163 -16.86 5.39 10.77
C HIS A 163 -17.01 3.86 10.81
N VAL A 164 -16.41 3.15 9.85
CA VAL A 164 -16.45 1.68 9.76
C VAL A 164 -15.89 1.00 11.01
N ARG A 165 -14.83 1.56 11.59
CA ARG A 165 -14.11 1.02 12.73
C ARG A 165 -14.67 1.50 14.09
N GLY A 166 -15.65 2.41 14.09
CA GLY A 166 -16.18 3.01 15.31
C GLY A 166 -15.13 3.77 16.13
N LYS A 167 -14.15 4.39 15.46
CA LYS A 167 -13.03 5.12 16.09
C LYS A 167 -13.05 6.60 15.73
N PRO A 168 -12.46 7.48 16.58
CA PRO A 168 -12.23 8.88 16.21
C PRO A 168 -11.35 8.99 14.96
N VAL A 169 -11.63 10.00 14.12
CA VAL A 169 -10.90 10.25 12.86
C VAL A 169 -9.41 10.45 13.12
N GLU A 170 -9.09 11.22 14.15
CA GLU A 170 -7.73 11.56 14.57
C GLU A 170 -6.95 10.29 14.97
N ARG A 171 -7.61 9.34 15.63
CA ARG A 171 -7.00 8.08 16.02
C ARG A 171 -6.66 7.21 14.81
N VAL A 172 -7.53 7.15 13.81
CA VAL A 172 -7.27 6.38 12.58
C VAL A 172 -6.15 7.04 11.77
N ALA A 173 -6.18 8.37 11.64
CA ALA A 173 -5.13 9.11 10.94
C ALA A 173 -3.76 8.93 11.61
N ASP A 174 -3.70 9.08 12.93
CA ASP A 174 -2.45 8.94 13.68
C ASP A 174 -1.93 7.50 13.66
N SER A 175 -2.80 6.51 13.74
CA SER A 175 -2.42 5.10 13.61
C SER A 175 -1.85 4.79 12.21
N ALA A 176 -2.54 5.20 11.14
CA ALA A 176 -2.05 4.99 9.77
C ALA A 176 -0.71 5.70 9.51
N ARG A 177 -0.52 6.92 10.07
CA ARG A 177 0.76 7.62 10.01
C ARG A 177 1.88 6.82 10.67
N ARG A 178 1.67 6.33 11.92
CA ARG A 178 2.67 5.51 12.63
C ARG A 178 2.98 4.22 11.87
N THR A 179 1.97 3.55 11.36
CA THR A 179 2.16 2.35 10.53
C THR A 179 3.02 2.67 9.31
N ALA A 180 2.79 3.80 8.63
CA ALA A 180 3.61 4.22 7.50
C ALA A 180 5.06 4.53 7.89
N GLU A 181 5.25 5.25 9.01
CA GLU A 181 6.58 5.54 9.54
C GLU A 181 7.37 4.26 9.87
N GLU A 182 6.71 3.28 10.49
CA GLU A 182 7.31 2.00 10.84
C GLU A 182 7.60 1.13 9.61
N VAL A 183 6.61 0.92 8.73
CA VAL A 183 6.72 0.06 7.56
C VAL A 183 7.78 0.57 6.59
N PHE A 184 7.81 1.87 6.32
CA PHE A 184 8.71 2.47 5.34
C PHE A 184 9.97 3.09 5.97
N ALA A 185 10.20 2.88 7.27
CA ALA A 185 11.32 3.46 8.01
C ALA A 185 11.46 4.98 7.81
N LEU A 186 10.32 5.69 7.81
CA LEU A 186 10.30 7.14 7.61
C LEU A 186 10.67 7.86 8.92
N PRO A 187 11.27 9.08 8.84
CA PRO A 187 11.47 9.91 10.01
C PRO A 187 10.14 10.15 10.74
N SER A 188 10.15 10.03 12.06
CA SER A 188 9.00 10.37 12.88
C SER A 188 8.65 11.85 12.75
N ALA A 189 7.36 12.20 12.83
CA ALA A 189 6.95 13.60 12.90
C ALA A 189 7.55 14.36 14.10
N ALA A 190 8.00 13.63 15.13
CA ALA A 190 8.72 14.21 16.26
C ALA A 190 10.18 14.59 15.92
N ASP A 191 10.77 13.99 14.89
CA ASP A 191 12.13 14.25 14.44
C ASP A 191 12.19 15.34 13.35
N ALA A 192 11.03 15.82 12.89
CA ALA A 192 10.95 16.91 11.91
C ALA A 192 11.50 18.21 12.53
N PRO A 193 12.45 18.93 11.87
CA PRO A 193 12.92 20.20 12.37
C PRO A 193 11.75 21.18 12.52
N SER A 194 11.63 21.80 13.68
CA SER A 194 10.59 22.80 13.96
C SER A 194 10.57 23.87 12.85
N PRO A 195 9.42 24.20 12.25
CA PRO A 195 9.33 25.29 11.30
C PRO A 195 9.58 26.62 12.05
N GLY A 196 10.84 27.10 12.11
CA GLY A 196 11.09 28.36 12.82
C GLY A 196 12.53 28.74 13.13
N ALA A 197 13.55 27.96 12.73
CA ALA A 197 14.95 28.36 12.96
C ALA A 197 15.67 28.86 11.69
N GLY A 198 14.94 29.52 10.78
CA GLY A 198 15.45 30.07 9.52
C GLY A 198 15.58 31.58 9.58
N GLY A 199 16.74 32.11 10.07
CA GLY A 199 17.37 33.30 9.54
C GLY A 199 16.71 34.65 9.76
N ALA A 200 16.96 35.28 10.92
CA ALA A 200 17.11 36.74 10.92
C ALA A 200 18.33 37.06 10.03
N ARG A 201 18.12 37.53 8.81
CA ARG A 201 19.15 38.18 8.02
C ARG A 201 19.35 39.55 8.61
N SER A 202 20.50 39.76 9.24
CA SER A 202 20.99 41.08 9.62
C SER A 202 21.19 41.90 8.32
N THR A 203 20.59 43.06 8.28
CA THR A 203 20.87 44.15 7.35
C THR A 203 22.23 44.78 7.64
#